data_42d7e51ecd0ec296afb0d08c2c453157
#
_entry.id   42d7e51ecd0ec296afb0d08c2c453157
#
_cell.length_a   1.000
_cell.length_b   1.000
_cell.length_c   1.000
_cell.angle_alpha   90.00
_cell.angle_beta   90.00
_cell.angle_gamma   90.00
#
_symmetry.space_group_name_H-M   'P 1'
#
loop_
_entity.id
_entity.type
_entity.pdbx_description
1 polymer ?
#
loop_
_entity_poly.entity_id
_entity_poly.type
_entity_poly.pdbx_seq_one_letter_code
_entity_poly.pdbx_strand_id
1 'polypeptide(L)'
;SYDKEGTKTLTSRYRYDDKGQLSEMTDYSVSSETETAYRYTEYSYDTRGRITTFAEISQNAQPTADDIKAHQIRYTYNENGNLSKVSYPTTKDGIQSLSYIYDENGWLQEIKGELHSKGQTTEKVLRSYTYDAYGKVKEIKDYRNLLKDGDQAVQKVYTYDRFDRVKEMIYTDLETGKVMESYQYSYDKNSNITKKTQVNNYPKEDANKVNETKSYTYDTLGRLTKTVTIDHNKNDKTKTVTYTYDNVGNRLKEDDGTTTTSYTYNGLDQLKTSTKKKELR
;
A
#
# COMPACT_ATOMS: atom_id res chain seq x y z
N SER A 1 1.91 -27.17 -11.76
CA SER A 1 2.94 -26.54 -12.61
C SER A 1 3.83 -27.58 -13.25
N TYR A 2 4.54 -27.18 -14.28
CA TYR A 2 5.45 -28.02 -15.03
C TYR A 2 6.79 -27.29 -15.20
N ASP A 3 7.89 -28.02 -15.28
CA ASP A 3 9.19 -27.45 -15.59
C ASP A 3 9.35 -27.22 -17.13
N LYS A 4 10.55 -26.81 -17.57
CA LYS A 4 10.85 -26.54 -18.98
C LYS A 4 10.85 -27.84 -19.86
N GLU A 5 10.92 -28.98 -19.23
CA GLU A 5 10.94 -30.31 -19.88
C GLU A 5 9.54 -30.93 -19.89
N GLY A 6 8.52 -30.23 -19.37
CA GLY A 6 7.13 -30.70 -19.30
C GLY A 6 6.88 -31.68 -18.16
N THR A 7 7.81 -31.80 -17.19
CA THR A 7 7.63 -32.65 -16.02
C THR A 7 6.79 -31.89 -14.96
N LYS A 8 5.81 -32.60 -14.38
CA LYS A 8 4.96 -32.05 -13.33
C LYS A 8 5.78 -31.82 -12.06
N THR A 9 5.88 -30.59 -11.61
CA THR A 9 6.69 -30.19 -10.42
C THR A 9 5.85 -29.82 -9.21
N LEU A 10 4.59 -29.44 -9.44
CA LEU A 10 3.66 -29.02 -8.38
C LEU A 10 2.23 -29.43 -8.71
N THR A 11 1.50 -29.91 -7.70
CA THR A 11 0.05 -30.13 -7.77
C THR A 11 -0.63 -29.61 -6.51
N SER A 12 -1.90 -29.23 -6.63
CA SER A 12 -2.72 -28.80 -5.50
C SER A 12 -4.01 -29.59 -5.49
N ARG A 13 -4.46 -29.96 -4.31
CA ARG A 13 -5.76 -30.60 -4.05
C ARG A 13 -6.61 -29.67 -3.24
N TYR A 14 -7.90 -29.60 -3.58
CA TYR A 14 -8.87 -28.71 -2.96
C TYR A 14 -10.04 -29.53 -2.41
N ARG A 15 -10.53 -29.14 -1.23
CA ARG A 15 -11.79 -29.59 -0.68
C ARG A 15 -12.71 -28.41 -0.46
N TYR A 16 -14.00 -28.66 -0.54
CA TYR A 16 -15.02 -27.64 -0.38
C TYR A 16 -16.02 -28.13 0.66
N ASP A 17 -16.61 -27.17 1.38
CA ASP A 17 -17.70 -27.44 2.33
C ASP A 17 -19.03 -27.72 1.59
N ASP A 18 -20.10 -28.03 2.35
CA ASP A 18 -21.41 -28.32 1.79
C ASP A 18 -22.07 -27.12 1.05
N LYS A 19 -21.53 -25.93 1.22
CA LYS A 19 -21.96 -24.71 0.52
C LYS A 19 -21.09 -24.39 -0.70
N GLY A 20 -20.10 -25.23 -1.01
CA GLY A 20 -19.18 -25.02 -2.11
C GLY A 20 -18.05 -24.02 -1.83
N GLN A 21 -17.81 -23.67 -0.55
CA GLN A 21 -16.71 -22.79 -0.16
C GLN A 21 -15.44 -23.62 0.07
N LEU A 22 -14.28 -23.08 -0.34
CA LEU A 22 -12.99 -23.77 -0.16
C LEU A 22 -12.70 -23.99 1.32
N SER A 23 -12.71 -25.22 1.78
CA SER A 23 -12.44 -25.57 3.18
C SER A 23 -11.00 -26.01 3.42
N GLU A 24 -10.36 -26.63 2.42
CA GLU A 24 -9.02 -27.17 2.57
C GLU A 24 -8.26 -27.08 1.24
N MET A 25 -6.97 -26.78 1.29
CA MET A 25 -6.06 -26.88 0.16
C MET A 25 -4.75 -27.54 0.62
N THR A 26 -4.28 -28.53 -0.14
CA THR A 26 -2.95 -29.12 0.09
C THR A 26 -2.12 -29.01 -1.18
N ASP A 27 -0.96 -28.42 -1.07
CA ASP A 27 0.03 -28.35 -2.14
C ASP A 27 1.07 -29.46 -1.97
N TYR A 28 1.42 -30.08 -3.09
CA TYR A 28 2.39 -31.17 -3.16
C TYR A 28 3.52 -30.80 -4.12
N SER A 29 4.76 -31.01 -3.70
CA SER A 29 5.88 -31.11 -4.61
C SER A 29 5.88 -32.49 -5.27
N VAL A 30 6.22 -32.55 -6.55
CA VAL A 30 6.29 -33.80 -7.31
C VAL A 30 7.74 -34.03 -7.72
N SER A 31 8.29 -35.20 -7.37
CA SER A 31 9.62 -35.64 -7.75
C SER A 31 9.57 -37.12 -8.08
N SER A 32 9.95 -37.51 -9.31
CA SER A 32 10.03 -38.89 -9.76
C SER A 32 8.79 -39.74 -9.42
N GLU A 33 7.59 -39.20 -9.75
CA GLU A 33 6.27 -39.83 -9.47
C GLU A 33 5.86 -39.83 -7.99
N THR A 34 6.68 -39.33 -7.08
CA THR A 34 6.33 -39.19 -5.66
C THR A 34 5.78 -37.80 -5.38
N GLU A 35 4.59 -37.74 -4.79
CA GLU A 35 3.99 -36.51 -4.30
C GLU A 35 4.31 -36.37 -2.81
N THR A 36 4.92 -35.24 -2.42
CA THR A 36 5.18 -34.89 -1.02
C THR A 36 4.46 -33.60 -0.68
N ALA A 37 3.52 -33.66 0.28
CA ALA A 37 2.84 -32.46 0.74
C ALA A 37 3.83 -31.52 1.41
N TYR A 38 3.79 -30.23 1.02
CA TYR A 38 4.67 -29.21 1.58
C TYR A 38 3.92 -28.01 2.16
N ARG A 39 2.63 -27.87 1.88
CA ARG A 39 1.79 -26.82 2.46
C ARG A 39 0.37 -27.33 2.61
N TYR A 40 -0.20 -27.09 3.79
CA TYR A 40 -1.60 -27.35 4.10
C TYR A 40 -2.27 -26.03 4.49
N THR A 41 -3.47 -25.79 4.00
CA THR A 41 -4.25 -24.59 4.29
C THR A 41 -5.68 -25.00 4.62
N GLU A 42 -6.25 -24.41 5.68
CA GLU A 42 -7.62 -24.67 6.13
C GLU A 42 -8.39 -23.38 6.35
N TYR A 43 -9.66 -23.40 5.98
CA TYR A 43 -10.59 -22.29 6.14
C TYR A 43 -11.87 -22.76 6.83
N SER A 44 -12.43 -21.91 7.69
CA SER A 44 -13.80 -22.07 8.18
C SER A 44 -14.59 -20.78 7.96
N TYR A 45 -15.89 -20.93 7.84
CA TYR A 45 -16.79 -19.83 7.49
C TYR A 45 -17.96 -19.75 8.46
N ASP A 46 -18.53 -18.56 8.61
CA ASP A 46 -19.80 -18.37 9.31
C ASP A 46 -20.99 -18.66 8.39
N THR A 47 -22.19 -18.49 8.92
CA THR A 47 -23.44 -18.71 8.17
C THR A 47 -23.65 -17.73 7.01
N ARG A 48 -22.93 -16.59 7.01
CA ARG A 48 -22.95 -15.57 5.96
C ARG A 48 -21.83 -15.76 4.92
N GLY A 49 -21.02 -16.83 5.06
CA GLY A 49 -19.91 -17.14 4.15
C GLY A 49 -18.64 -16.32 4.38
N ARG A 50 -18.50 -15.66 5.54
CA ARG A 50 -17.29 -14.92 5.89
C ARG A 50 -16.29 -15.85 6.59
N ILE A 51 -15.01 -15.70 6.30
CA ILE A 51 -13.95 -16.51 6.94
C ILE A 51 -13.93 -16.24 8.44
N THR A 52 -14.04 -17.28 9.25
CA THR A 52 -13.91 -17.23 10.72
C THR A 52 -12.58 -17.76 11.21
N THR A 53 -11.98 -18.70 10.47
CA THR A 53 -10.64 -19.21 10.76
C THR A 53 -9.86 -19.45 9.48
N PHE A 54 -8.54 -19.26 9.60
CA PHE A 54 -7.56 -19.57 8.57
C PHE A 54 -6.33 -20.17 9.25
N ALA A 55 -5.82 -21.28 8.72
CA ALA A 55 -4.55 -21.85 9.12
C ALA A 55 -3.72 -22.22 7.90
N GLU A 56 -2.42 -21.92 7.94
CA GLU A 56 -1.45 -22.38 6.96
C GLU A 56 -0.28 -23.05 7.67
N ILE A 57 0.07 -24.27 7.25
CA ILE A 57 1.14 -25.06 7.82
C ILE A 57 2.05 -25.50 6.68
N SER A 58 3.33 -25.12 6.79
CA SER A 58 4.37 -25.53 5.83
C SER A 58 5.09 -26.77 6.29
N GLN A 59 5.58 -27.56 5.34
CA GLN A 59 6.42 -28.75 5.54
C GLN A 59 5.76 -29.92 6.30
N ASN A 60 4.43 -29.96 6.35
CA ASN A 60 3.70 -31.07 6.96
C ASN A 60 2.69 -31.66 5.98
N ALA A 61 2.75 -32.97 5.83
CA ALA A 61 1.89 -33.71 4.91
C ALA A 61 0.46 -33.87 5.39
N GLN A 62 0.27 -34.03 6.70
CA GLN A 62 -1.03 -34.23 7.35
C GLN A 62 -0.95 -33.64 8.77
N PRO A 63 -1.23 -32.34 8.93
CA PRO A 63 -1.22 -31.73 10.26
C PRO A 63 -2.31 -32.33 11.14
N THR A 64 -2.00 -32.46 12.43
CA THR A 64 -2.99 -32.80 13.44
C THR A 64 -3.93 -31.64 13.71
N ALA A 65 -5.07 -31.89 14.35
CA ALA A 65 -5.98 -30.83 14.78
C ALA A 65 -5.30 -29.82 15.73
N ASP A 66 -4.35 -30.28 16.55
CA ASP A 66 -3.56 -29.39 17.43
C ASP A 66 -2.57 -28.53 16.64
N ASP A 67 -1.93 -29.08 15.59
CA ASP A 67 -1.08 -28.30 14.69
C ASP A 67 -1.89 -27.20 13.98
N ILE A 68 -3.06 -27.54 13.47
CA ILE A 68 -3.97 -26.58 12.82
C ILE A 68 -4.34 -25.47 13.79
N LYS A 69 -4.78 -25.84 15.02
CA LYS A 69 -5.16 -24.91 16.06
C LYS A 69 -4.00 -23.99 16.48
N ALA A 70 -2.78 -24.51 16.53
CA ALA A 70 -1.57 -23.76 16.87
C ALA A 70 -1.19 -22.71 15.81
N HIS A 71 -1.63 -22.88 14.54
CA HIS A 71 -1.35 -21.96 13.43
C HIS A 71 -2.58 -21.14 13.01
N GLN A 72 -3.68 -21.25 13.75
CA GLN A 72 -4.96 -20.69 13.36
C GLN A 72 -5.04 -19.18 13.64
N ILE A 73 -5.33 -18.41 12.59
CA ILE A 73 -5.81 -17.02 12.69
C ILE A 73 -7.34 -17.05 12.79
N ARG A 74 -7.90 -16.28 13.71
CA ARG A 74 -9.35 -16.19 13.91
C ARG A 74 -9.87 -14.79 13.62
N TYR A 75 -11.01 -14.73 12.95
CA TYR A 75 -11.69 -13.50 12.57
C TYR A 75 -13.06 -13.44 13.25
N THR A 76 -13.35 -12.34 13.88
CA THR A 76 -14.68 -12.04 14.45
C THR A 76 -15.28 -10.80 13.80
N TYR A 77 -16.58 -10.76 13.73
CA TYR A 77 -17.32 -9.69 13.08
C TYR A 77 -18.36 -9.13 14.04
N ASN A 78 -18.64 -7.83 13.95
CA ASN A 78 -19.71 -7.19 14.70
C ASN A 78 -21.09 -7.48 14.06
N GLU A 79 -22.16 -7.02 14.70
CA GLU A 79 -23.54 -7.21 14.23
C GLU A 79 -23.77 -6.60 12.84
N ASN A 80 -23.09 -5.50 12.51
CA ASN A 80 -23.15 -4.84 11.20
C ASN A 80 -22.36 -5.59 10.12
N GLY A 81 -21.62 -6.64 10.49
CA GLY A 81 -20.83 -7.43 9.55
C GLY A 81 -19.41 -6.93 9.33
N ASN A 82 -19.00 -5.87 10.02
CA ASN A 82 -17.63 -5.37 9.95
C ASN A 82 -16.69 -6.26 10.78
N LEU A 83 -15.44 -6.44 10.31
CA LEU A 83 -14.40 -7.15 11.05
C LEU A 83 -14.16 -6.46 12.41
N SER A 84 -14.37 -7.16 13.53
CA SER A 84 -14.20 -6.58 14.87
C SER A 84 -12.91 -7.04 15.55
N LYS A 85 -12.43 -8.26 15.26
CA LYS A 85 -11.16 -8.75 15.84
C LYS A 85 -10.48 -9.74 14.91
N VAL A 86 -9.15 -9.68 14.85
CA VAL A 86 -8.27 -10.73 14.32
C VAL A 86 -7.39 -11.23 15.46
N SER A 87 -7.41 -12.52 15.73
CA SER A 87 -6.52 -13.15 16.72
C SER A 87 -5.51 -14.03 16.02
N TYR A 88 -4.25 -13.85 16.36
CA TYR A 88 -3.13 -14.59 15.78
C TYR A 88 -2.77 -15.82 16.62
N PRO A 89 -2.03 -16.78 16.06
CA PRO A 89 -1.42 -17.84 16.85
C PRO A 89 -0.61 -17.28 18.00
N THR A 90 -0.74 -17.89 19.18
CA THR A 90 -0.03 -17.42 20.37
C THR A 90 1.47 -17.52 20.19
N THR A 91 2.15 -16.38 20.27
CA THR A 91 3.61 -16.28 20.23
C THR A 91 4.13 -15.81 21.59
N LYS A 92 5.43 -16.05 21.87
CA LYS A 92 6.06 -15.64 23.12
C LYS A 92 6.07 -14.13 23.29
N ASP A 93 6.34 -13.41 22.19
CA ASP A 93 6.33 -11.95 22.13
C ASP A 93 5.68 -11.49 20.81
N GLY A 94 5.06 -10.32 20.81
CA GLY A 94 4.43 -9.72 19.63
C GLY A 94 2.94 -9.47 19.76
N ILE A 95 2.30 -9.19 18.64
CA ILE A 95 0.86 -8.91 18.56
C ILE A 95 0.10 -10.24 18.66
N GLN A 96 -0.78 -10.34 19.67
CA GLN A 96 -1.67 -11.50 19.85
C GLN A 96 -3.01 -11.32 19.16
N SER A 97 -3.51 -10.09 19.14
CA SER A 97 -4.75 -9.75 18.42
C SER A 97 -4.81 -8.28 18.01
N LEU A 98 -5.64 -8.02 17.01
CA LEU A 98 -6.04 -6.67 16.60
C LEU A 98 -7.55 -6.54 16.77
N SER A 99 -7.99 -5.46 17.42
CA SER A 99 -9.40 -5.09 17.56
C SER A 99 -9.67 -3.85 16.72
N TYR A 100 -10.79 -3.87 15.99
CA TYR A 100 -11.24 -2.81 15.09
C TYR A 100 -12.49 -2.18 15.70
N ILE A 101 -12.39 -0.90 16.05
CA ILE A 101 -13.46 -0.12 16.68
C ILE A 101 -14.04 0.82 15.62
N TYR A 102 -15.37 0.84 15.54
CA TYR A 102 -16.10 1.66 14.58
C TYR A 102 -16.95 2.69 15.32
N ASP A 103 -17.15 3.84 14.71
CA ASP A 103 -18.09 4.85 15.21
C ASP A 103 -19.55 4.48 14.89
N GLU A 104 -20.49 5.33 15.27
CA GLU A 104 -21.93 5.14 15.04
C GLU A 104 -22.33 5.13 13.56
N ASN A 105 -21.49 5.69 12.67
CA ASN A 105 -21.68 5.67 11.22
C ASN A 105 -21.11 4.40 10.58
N GLY A 106 -20.43 3.55 11.36
CA GLY A 106 -19.74 2.36 10.87
C GLY A 106 -18.36 2.66 10.26
N TRP A 107 -17.79 3.84 10.50
CA TRP A 107 -16.44 4.17 10.04
C TRP A 107 -15.40 3.72 11.07
N LEU A 108 -14.27 3.18 10.59
CA LEU A 108 -13.20 2.67 11.46
C LEU A 108 -12.58 3.81 12.27
N GLN A 109 -12.76 3.80 13.60
CA GLN A 109 -12.28 4.82 14.50
C GLN A 109 -10.92 4.49 15.10
N GLU A 110 -10.70 3.22 15.52
CA GLU A 110 -9.45 2.79 16.14
C GLU A 110 -9.08 1.37 15.72
N ILE A 111 -7.77 1.12 15.66
CA ILE A 111 -7.18 -0.22 15.66
C ILE A 111 -6.39 -0.35 16.94
N LYS A 112 -6.77 -1.32 17.79
CA LYS A 112 -6.05 -1.65 19.02
C LYS A 112 -5.30 -2.96 18.83
N GLY A 113 -4.11 -3.04 19.40
CA GLY A 113 -3.30 -4.25 19.46
C GLY A 113 -3.21 -4.75 20.88
N GLU A 114 -3.45 -6.04 21.07
CA GLU A 114 -3.08 -6.78 22.27
C GLU A 114 -1.64 -7.28 22.06
N LEU A 115 -0.71 -6.67 22.78
CA LEU A 115 0.73 -6.94 22.66
C LEU A 115 1.20 -7.76 23.84
N HIS A 116 1.88 -8.87 23.55
CA HIS A 116 2.56 -9.67 24.56
C HIS A 116 4.05 -9.39 24.53
N SER A 117 4.63 -9.06 25.67
CA SER A 117 6.07 -8.82 25.81
C SER A 117 6.53 -9.12 27.23
N LYS A 118 7.62 -9.88 27.37
CA LYS A 118 8.23 -10.23 28.67
C LYS A 118 7.22 -10.79 29.68
N GLY A 119 6.29 -11.61 29.22
CA GLY A 119 5.27 -12.26 30.06
C GLY A 119 4.09 -11.37 30.47
N GLN A 120 3.98 -10.17 29.93
CA GLN A 120 2.88 -9.24 30.16
C GLN A 120 2.09 -9.00 28.88
N THR A 121 0.78 -8.90 29.01
CA THR A 121 -0.12 -8.54 27.91
C THR A 121 -0.65 -7.13 28.15
N THR A 122 -0.55 -6.27 27.16
CA THR A 122 -1.05 -4.88 27.20
C THR A 122 -1.87 -4.59 25.96
N GLU A 123 -3.00 -3.90 26.12
CA GLU A 123 -3.77 -3.36 25.00
C GLU A 123 -3.34 -1.91 24.72
N LYS A 124 -3.09 -1.58 23.47
CA LYS A 124 -2.71 -0.23 23.04
C LYS A 124 -3.41 0.14 21.74
N VAL A 125 -3.75 1.42 21.60
CA VAL A 125 -4.18 1.98 20.32
C VAL A 125 -2.97 2.05 19.39
N LEU A 126 -3.02 1.35 18.27
CA LEU A 126 -1.97 1.34 17.25
C LEU A 126 -2.24 2.38 16.16
N ARG A 127 -3.51 2.65 15.89
CA ARG A 127 -3.93 3.65 14.92
C ARG A 127 -5.30 4.20 15.25
N SER A 128 -5.50 5.50 15.05
CA SER A 128 -6.81 6.13 15.15
C SER A 128 -7.12 6.98 13.92
N TYR A 129 -8.41 7.18 13.68
CA TYR A 129 -8.94 7.89 12.52
C TYR A 129 -9.99 8.89 12.96
N THR A 130 -10.04 10.04 12.32
CA THR A 130 -11.19 10.94 12.34
C THR A 130 -11.65 11.26 10.94
N TYR A 131 -12.90 11.61 10.80
CA TYR A 131 -13.55 11.84 9.52
C TYR A 131 -14.22 13.21 9.47
N ASP A 132 -14.46 13.71 8.29
CA ASP A 132 -15.37 14.82 8.09
C ASP A 132 -16.84 14.34 8.08
N ALA A 133 -17.78 15.28 7.95
CA ALA A 133 -19.21 14.96 7.95
C ALA A 133 -19.65 14.04 6.79
N TYR A 134 -18.81 13.83 5.79
CA TYR A 134 -19.07 13.00 4.61
C TYR A 134 -18.33 11.67 4.62
N GLY A 135 -17.61 11.33 5.71
CA GLY A 135 -16.87 10.08 5.85
C GLY A 135 -15.49 10.10 5.20
N LYS A 136 -14.98 11.26 4.78
CA LYS A 136 -13.60 11.36 4.30
C LYS A 136 -12.64 11.45 5.48
N VAL A 137 -11.52 10.73 5.38
CA VAL A 137 -10.49 10.75 6.42
C VAL A 137 -9.93 12.17 6.59
N LYS A 138 -10.10 12.75 7.79
CA LYS A 138 -9.56 14.05 8.17
C LYS A 138 -8.21 13.92 8.85
N GLU A 139 -8.06 12.93 9.72
CA GLU A 139 -6.84 12.70 10.47
C GLU A 139 -6.60 11.20 10.67
N ILE A 140 -5.32 10.81 10.64
CA ILE A 140 -4.83 9.49 11.06
C ILE A 140 -3.71 9.73 12.07
N LYS A 141 -3.77 9.08 13.24
CA LYS A 141 -2.62 8.92 14.14
C LYS A 141 -2.13 7.48 14.05
N ASP A 142 -0.86 7.31 13.79
CA ASP A 142 -0.19 6.02 13.60
C ASP A 142 0.91 5.89 14.65
N TYR A 143 0.73 4.97 15.58
CA TYR A 143 1.61 4.76 16.75
C TYR A 143 2.56 3.58 16.51
N ARG A 144 3.25 3.56 15.36
CA ARG A 144 4.16 2.45 15.01
C ARG A 144 5.37 2.33 15.95
N ASN A 145 5.74 3.38 16.69
CA ASN A 145 6.74 3.33 17.76
C ASN A 145 6.39 2.32 18.87
N LEU A 146 5.10 1.88 18.95
CA LEU A 146 4.67 0.83 19.87
C LEU A 146 4.98 -0.58 19.38
N LEU A 147 5.31 -0.74 18.10
CA LEU A 147 5.57 -2.03 17.47
C LEU A 147 7.05 -2.29 17.22
N LYS A 148 7.84 -1.23 17.07
CA LYS A 148 9.27 -1.33 16.76
C LYS A 148 10.01 -0.15 17.35
N ASP A 149 11.07 -0.44 18.10
CA ASP A 149 11.96 0.58 18.66
C ASP A 149 12.60 1.42 17.55
N GLY A 150 12.60 2.74 17.74
CA GLY A 150 13.14 3.72 16.79
C GLY A 150 12.16 4.18 15.70
N ASP A 151 10.99 3.58 15.59
CA ASP A 151 9.92 4.12 14.76
C ASP A 151 9.26 5.30 15.46
N GLN A 152 8.77 6.27 14.68
CA GLN A 152 8.11 7.47 15.18
C GLN A 152 6.59 7.34 15.07
N ALA A 153 5.88 7.86 16.08
CA ALA A 153 4.45 8.06 15.99
C ALA A 153 4.14 9.25 15.08
N VAL A 154 3.24 9.07 14.13
CA VAL A 154 2.98 10.04 13.07
C VAL A 154 1.51 10.41 13.01
N GLN A 155 1.23 11.71 13.01
CA GLN A 155 -0.07 12.26 12.65
C GLN A 155 -0.08 12.61 11.17
N LYS A 156 -1.18 12.28 10.48
CA LYS A 156 -1.45 12.67 9.09
C LYS A 156 -2.76 13.44 9.07
N VAL A 157 -2.72 14.66 8.58
CA VAL A 157 -3.91 15.51 8.45
C VAL A 157 -4.17 15.77 6.97
N TYR A 158 -5.42 15.64 6.56
CA TYR A 158 -5.88 15.85 5.20
C TYR A 158 -6.87 17.01 5.14
N THR A 159 -6.75 17.85 4.15
CA THR A 159 -7.79 18.79 3.75
C THR A 159 -8.20 18.54 2.30
N TYR A 160 -9.44 18.86 1.98
CA TYR A 160 -10.02 18.62 0.67
C TYR A 160 -10.51 19.91 0.05
N ASP A 161 -10.56 19.95 -1.27
CA ASP A 161 -11.23 21.04 -1.98
C ASP A 161 -12.74 20.76 -2.11
N ARG A 162 -13.48 21.69 -2.74
CA ARG A 162 -14.93 21.58 -2.95
C ARG A 162 -15.37 20.42 -3.86
N PHE A 163 -14.45 19.74 -4.52
CA PHE A 163 -14.66 18.59 -5.37
C PHE A 163 -14.15 17.29 -4.75
N ASP A 164 -13.91 17.31 -3.42
CA ASP A 164 -13.46 16.16 -2.63
C ASP A 164 -12.07 15.64 -2.98
N ARG A 165 -11.25 16.46 -3.67
CA ARG A 165 -9.87 16.14 -3.99
C ARG A 165 -8.95 16.61 -2.86
N VAL A 166 -7.89 15.83 -2.56
CA VAL A 166 -6.90 16.22 -1.54
C VAL A 166 -6.26 17.56 -1.92
N LYS A 167 -6.48 18.59 -1.10
CA LYS A 167 -5.88 19.91 -1.25
C LYS A 167 -4.55 20.00 -0.51
N GLU A 168 -4.49 19.41 0.67
CA GLU A 168 -3.30 19.42 1.50
C GLU A 168 -3.19 18.12 2.30
N MET A 169 -1.96 17.71 2.56
CA MET A 169 -1.63 16.56 3.39
C MET A 169 -0.39 16.91 4.21
N ILE A 170 -0.48 16.80 5.54
CA ILE A 170 0.59 17.14 6.48
C ILE A 170 0.89 15.91 7.34
N TYR A 171 2.17 15.56 7.44
CA TYR A 171 2.69 14.53 8.33
C TYR A 171 3.47 15.20 9.44
N THR A 172 3.10 14.92 10.68
CA THR A 172 3.70 15.49 11.87
C THR A 172 4.20 14.38 12.78
N ASP A 173 5.39 14.51 13.30
CA ASP A 173 5.88 13.68 14.39
C ASP A 173 5.08 13.98 15.65
N LEU A 174 4.42 12.98 16.23
CA LEU A 174 3.54 13.17 17.40
C LEU A 174 4.28 13.48 18.69
N GLU A 175 5.55 13.11 18.81
CA GLU A 175 6.36 13.35 20.01
C GLU A 175 6.92 14.77 20.03
N THR A 176 7.38 15.25 18.88
CA THR A 176 8.06 16.54 18.78
C THR A 176 7.14 17.67 18.27
N GLY A 177 6.00 17.34 17.69
CA GLY A 177 5.11 18.29 17.01
C GLY A 177 5.69 18.87 15.71
N LYS A 178 6.81 18.36 15.22
CA LYS A 178 7.47 18.88 14.01
C LYS A 178 6.86 18.29 12.75
N VAL A 179 6.65 19.15 11.76
CA VAL A 179 6.24 18.71 10.42
C VAL A 179 7.38 17.95 9.77
N MET A 180 7.12 16.71 9.42
CA MET A 180 8.03 15.81 8.72
C MET A 180 7.91 15.99 7.21
N GLU A 181 6.68 15.98 6.71
CA GLU A 181 6.35 16.12 5.30
C GLU A 181 5.08 16.94 5.14
N SER A 182 5.00 17.71 4.07
CA SER A 182 3.76 18.34 3.65
C SER A 182 3.63 18.36 2.14
N TYR A 183 2.40 18.27 1.67
CA TYR A 183 2.03 18.27 0.26
C TYR A 183 0.84 19.20 0.08
N GLN A 184 0.91 20.09 -0.92
CA GLN A 184 -0.22 20.92 -1.34
C GLN A 184 -0.45 20.73 -2.84
N TYR A 185 -1.72 20.62 -3.23
CA TYR A 185 -2.13 20.37 -4.60
C TYR A 185 -3.09 21.44 -5.10
N SER A 186 -2.95 21.80 -6.37
CA SER A 186 -3.96 22.55 -7.13
C SER A 186 -4.34 21.77 -8.36
N TYR A 187 -5.58 21.92 -8.79
CA TYR A 187 -6.17 21.14 -9.88
C TYR A 187 -6.84 22.06 -10.91
N ASP A 188 -6.91 21.58 -12.13
CA ASP A 188 -7.79 22.15 -13.15
C ASP A 188 -9.23 21.60 -13.04
N LYS A 189 -10.10 22.05 -13.95
CA LYS A 189 -11.49 21.62 -14.04
C LYS A 189 -11.66 20.12 -14.40
N ASN A 190 -10.64 19.52 -15.01
CA ASN A 190 -10.63 18.11 -15.40
C ASN A 190 -10.00 17.23 -14.32
N SER A 191 -9.68 17.80 -13.14
CA SER A 191 -8.99 17.14 -12.03
C SER A 191 -7.54 16.74 -12.29
N ASN A 192 -6.90 17.29 -13.30
CA ASN A 192 -5.45 17.17 -13.46
C ASN A 192 -4.74 18.04 -12.43
N ILE A 193 -3.65 17.55 -11.82
CA ILE A 193 -2.84 18.33 -10.89
C ILE A 193 -2.08 19.42 -11.69
N THR A 194 -2.36 20.69 -11.43
CA THR A 194 -1.66 21.82 -12.07
C THR A 194 -0.48 22.32 -11.26
N LYS A 195 -0.51 22.11 -9.93
CA LYS A 195 0.59 22.47 -9.04
C LYS A 195 0.70 21.48 -7.88
N LYS A 196 1.92 21.11 -7.52
CA LYS A 196 2.28 20.36 -6.32
C LYS A 196 3.39 21.11 -5.60
N THR A 197 3.18 21.46 -4.32
CA THR A 197 4.27 21.89 -3.44
C THR A 197 4.56 20.75 -2.47
N GLN A 198 5.83 20.43 -2.29
CA GLN A 198 6.28 19.37 -1.40
C GLN A 198 7.39 19.87 -0.50
N VAL A 199 7.27 19.63 0.79
CA VAL A 199 8.34 19.78 1.78
C VAL A 199 8.53 18.41 2.43
N ASN A 200 9.78 17.93 2.49
CA ASN A 200 10.15 16.72 3.22
C ASN A 200 11.39 17.03 4.08
N ASN A 201 11.17 17.08 5.39
CA ASN A 201 12.18 17.34 6.41
C ASN A 201 12.66 16.06 7.12
N TYR A 202 12.06 14.90 6.77
CA TYR A 202 12.32 13.63 7.47
C TYR A 202 13.73 13.09 7.32
N PRO A 203 14.41 13.16 6.16
CA PRO A 203 15.83 12.81 6.10
C PRO A 203 16.61 13.71 7.03
N LYS A 204 17.37 13.11 7.98
CA LYS A 204 18.21 13.87 8.93
C LYS A 204 19.32 14.63 8.22
N GLU A 205 19.75 14.13 7.06
CA GLU A 205 20.79 14.76 6.22
C GLU A 205 20.16 15.83 5.32
N ASP A 206 20.65 17.06 5.40
CA ASP A 206 20.13 18.20 4.64
C ASP A 206 20.16 18.00 3.12
N ALA A 207 21.12 17.22 2.61
CA ALA A 207 21.23 16.89 1.19
C ALA A 207 20.01 16.13 0.61
N ASN A 208 19.27 15.43 1.48
CA ASN A 208 18.11 14.62 1.09
C ASN A 208 16.77 15.29 1.39
N LYS A 209 16.79 16.48 2.00
CA LYS A 209 15.56 17.24 2.24
C LYS A 209 15.00 17.77 0.93
N VAL A 210 13.69 17.70 0.81
CA VAL A 210 12.97 18.23 -0.36
C VAL A 210 12.18 19.46 0.05
N ASN A 211 12.34 20.54 -0.71
CA ASN A 211 11.47 21.70 -0.66
C ASN A 211 11.32 22.21 -2.10
N GLU A 212 10.26 21.78 -2.76
CA GLU A 212 10.07 22.03 -4.17
C GLU A 212 8.63 22.36 -4.53
N THR A 213 8.49 23.14 -5.60
CA THR A 213 7.21 23.37 -6.26
C THR A 213 7.29 22.85 -7.69
N LYS A 214 6.33 22.01 -8.07
CA LYS A 214 6.14 21.54 -9.45
C LYS A 214 4.85 22.10 -10.03
N SER A 215 4.96 22.68 -11.23
CA SER A 215 3.81 23.09 -12.02
C SER A 215 3.71 22.20 -13.26
N TYR A 216 2.49 21.85 -13.62
CA TYR A 216 2.18 20.92 -14.71
C TYR A 216 1.26 21.59 -15.73
N THR A 217 1.53 21.37 -17.00
CA THR A 217 0.69 21.86 -18.12
C THR A 217 0.26 20.67 -18.95
N TYR A 218 -0.98 20.68 -19.37
CA TYR A 218 -1.58 19.60 -20.14
C TYR A 218 -2.12 20.14 -21.48
N ASP A 219 -2.21 19.26 -22.46
CA ASP A 219 -2.91 19.54 -23.70
C ASP A 219 -4.43 19.33 -23.55
N THR A 220 -5.18 19.54 -24.62
CA THR A 220 -6.63 19.37 -24.64
C THR A 220 -7.11 17.94 -24.45
N LEU A 221 -6.22 16.95 -24.61
CA LEU A 221 -6.47 15.53 -24.38
C LEU A 221 -6.05 15.10 -22.95
N GLY A 222 -5.60 16.03 -22.10
CA GLY A 222 -5.16 15.75 -20.74
C GLY A 222 -3.77 15.13 -20.62
N ARG A 223 -2.96 15.16 -21.71
CA ARG A 223 -1.58 14.64 -21.69
C ARG A 223 -0.63 15.73 -21.18
N LEU A 224 0.33 15.35 -20.32
CA LEU A 224 1.31 16.25 -19.72
C LEU A 224 2.29 16.79 -20.78
N THR A 225 2.25 18.09 -21.07
CA THR A 225 3.14 18.72 -22.08
C THR A 225 4.32 19.45 -21.47
N LYS A 226 4.22 19.87 -20.20
CA LYS A 226 5.31 20.59 -19.53
C LYS A 226 5.28 20.38 -18.02
N THR A 227 6.46 20.23 -17.44
CA THR A 227 6.70 20.29 -16.00
C THR A 227 7.72 21.37 -15.71
N VAL A 228 7.44 22.23 -14.73
CA VAL A 228 8.40 23.20 -14.19
C VAL A 228 8.61 22.85 -12.73
N THR A 229 9.83 22.53 -12.33
CA THR A 229 10.22 22.28 -10.94
C THR A 229 11.07 23.44 -10.45
N ILE A 230 10.71 24.00 -9.30
CA ILE A 230 11.48 25.00 -8.56
C ILE A 230 11.99 24.33 -7.29
N ASP A 231 13.31 24.26 -7.14
CA ASP A 231 13.97 23.69 -5.95
C ASP A 231 14.34 24.82 -5.00
N HIS A 232 13.55 24.96 -3.92
CA HIS A 232 13.71 26.02 -2.94
C HIS A 232 14.94 25.81 -2.03
N ASN A 233 15.47 24.59 -1.94
CA ASN A 233 16.73 24.32 -1.25
C ASN A 233 17.95 24.78 -2.04
N LYS A 234 17.78 25.13 -3.32
CA LYS A 234 18.85 25.55 -4.24
C LYS A 234 18.59 26.94 -4.83
N ASN A 235 18.23 27.91 -3.98
CA ASN A 235 17.97 29.30 -4.38
C ASN A 235 16.97 29.39 -5.54
N ASP A 236 15.86 28.65 -5.44
CA ASP A 236 14.79 28.61 -6.45
C ASP A 236 15.28 28.15 -7.84
N LYS A 237 16.27 27.27 -7.86
CA LYS A 237 16.74 26.71 -9.13
C LYS A 237 15.60 26.04 -9.87
N THR A 238 15.38 26.50 -11.09
CA THR A 238 14.29 26.04 -11.94
C THR A 238 14.77 25.01 -12.94
N LYS A 239 13.99 23.92 -13.08
CA LYS A 239 14.14 22.93 -14.14
C LYS A 239 12.82 22.82 -14.91
N THR A 240 12.90 22.94 -16.23
CA THR A 240 11.75 22.73 -17.14
C THR A 240 11.96 21.45 -17.94
N VAL A 241 10.91 20.65 -18.06
CA VAL A 241 10.86 19.48 -18.95
C VAL A 241 9.63 19.59 -19.82
N THR A 242 9.79 19.39 -21.12
CA THR A 242 8.69 19.40 -22.10
C THR A 242 8.52 18.03 -22.75
N TYR A 243 7.28 17.72 -23.11
CA TYR A 243 6.88 16.44 -23.70
C TYR A 243 6.08 16.67 -24.98
N THR A 244 6.32 15.85 -25.98
CA THR A 244 5.51 15.81 -27.19
C THR A 244 4.99 14.41 -27.46
N TYR A 245 3.88 14.33 -28.15
CA TYR A 245 3.14 13.08 -28.38
C TYR A 245 2.72 12.98 -29.84
N ASP A 246 2.53 11.75 -30.30
CA ASP A 246 1.83 11.48 -31.56
C ASP A 246 0.30 11.57 -31.39
N ASN A 247 -0.42 11.33 -32.47
CA ASN A 247 -1.88 11.42 -32.49
C ASN A 247 -2.58 10.30 -31.68
N VAL A 248 -1.91 9.17 -31.45
CA VAL A 248 -2.44 8.05 -30.68
C VAL A 248 -2.05 8.09 -29.21
N GLY A 249 -1.19 9.05 -28.80
CA GLY A 249 -0.84 9.29 -27.41
C GLY A 249 0.53 8.78 -26.99
N ASN A 250 1.32 8.22 -27.90
CA ASN A 250 2.68 7.80 -27.61
C ASN A 250 3.60 9.02 -27.42
N ARG A 251 4.45 9.01 -26.39
CA ARG A 251 5.39 10.10 -26.13
C ARG A 251 6.56 10.05 -27.13
N LEU A 252 6.65 11.05 -28.01
CA LEU A 252 7.71 11.14 -29.03
C LEU A 252 9.00 11.74 -28.49
N LYS A 253 8.90 12.73 -27.59
CA LYS A 253 10.05 13.47 -27.10
C LYS A 253 9.87 13.86 -25.63
N GLU A 254 10.99 13.84 -24.90
CA GLU A 254 11.18 14.47 -23.61
C GLU A 254 12.42 15.35 -23.69
N ASP A 255 12.33 16.61 -23.24
CA ASP A 255 13.40 17.58 -23.35
C ASP A 255 13.51 18.38 -22.06
N ASP A 256 14.67 18.34 -21.41
CA ASP A 256 14.94 19.07 -20.16
C ASP A 256 15.84 20.31 -20.38
N GLY A 257 16.04 20.71 -21.62
CA GLY A 257 16.88 21.85 -22.01
C GLY A 257 18.39 21.55 -22.03
N THR A 258 18.79 20.37 -21.58
CA THR A 258 20.20 19.88 -21.65
C THR A 258 20.28 18.53 -22.34
N THR A 259 19.23 17.79 -22.29
CA THR A 259 19.12 16.46 -22.86
C THR A 259 17.77 16.27 -23.51
N THR A 260 17.77 15.78 -24.70
CA THR A 260 16.58 15.34 -25.42
C THR A 260 16.57 13.81 -25.50
N THR A 261 15.45 13.20 -25.09
CA THR A 261 15.18 11.77 -25.31
C THR A 261 14.09 11.65 -26.35
N SER A 262 14.35 10.92 -27.43
CA SER A 262 13.38 10.62 -28.48
C SER A 262 12.95 9.17 -28.44
N TYR A 263 11.69 8.91 -28.72
CA TYR A 263 11.06 7.60 -28.65
C TYR A 263 10.46 7.22 -30.00
N THR A 264 10.56 5.95 -30.38
CA THR A 264 9.85 5.39 -31.54
C THR A 264 9.05 4.16 -31.13
N TYR A 265 7.99 3.90 -31.85
CA TYR A 265 7.03 2.82 -31.55
C TYR A 265 6.83 1.93 -32.79
N ASN A 266 6.39 0.70 -32.58
CA ASN A 266 5.97 -0.18 -33.67
C ASN A 266 4.47 0.06 -33.98
N GLY A 267 3.93 -0.67 -34.95
CA GLY A 267 2.51 -0.54 -35.35
C GLY A 267 1.49 -1.04 -34.31
N LEU A 268 1.95 -1.57 -33.17
CA LEU A 268 1.14 -1.97 -32.02
C LEU A 268 1.32 -1.05 -30.82
N ASP A 269 1.85 0.16 -31.05
CA ASP A 269 2.14 1.19 -30.02
C ASP A 269 3.12 0.72 -28.93
N GLN A 270 3.95 -0.30 -29.23
CA GLN A 270 4.98 -0.76 -28.31
C GLN A 270 6.28 0.01 -28.56
N LEU A 271 6.95 0.44 -27.47
CA LEU A 271 8.22 1.15 -27.54
C LEU A 271 9.27 0.31 -28.31
N LYS A 272 9.79 0.84 -29.41
CA LYS A 272 10.81 0.23 -30.25
C LYS A 272 12.21 0.72 -29.89
N THR A 273 12.41 2.04 -29.80
CA THR A 273 13.69 2.65 -29.45
C THR A 273 13.51 3.82 -28.49
N SER A 274 14.54 4.04 -27.67
CA SER A 274 14.71 5.24 -26.86
C SER A 274 16.13 5.75 -27.09
N THR A 275 16.27 6.94 -27.64
CA THR A 275 17.58 7.54 -27.96
C THR A 275 17.76 8.83 -27.18
N LYS A 276 18.82 8.91 -26.38
CA LYS A 276 19.18 10.07 -25.57
C LYS A 276 20.29 10.85 -26.20
N LYS A 277 20.07 12.15 -26.47
CA LYS A 277 21.04 13.07 -27.03
C LYS A 277 21.28 14.23 -26.07
N LYS A 278 22.53 14.48 -25.71
CA LYS A 278 22.92 15.63 -24.89
C LYS A 278 23.15 16.84 -25.84
N GLU A 279 22.57 17.98 -25.50
CA GLU A 279 22.86 19.20 -26.21
C GLU A 279 24.26 19.72 -25.78
N LEU A 280 25.15 19.86 -26.74
CA LEU A 280 26.42 20.52 -26.53
C LEU A 280 26.13 22.04 -26.47
N ARG A 281 26.33 22.63 -25.30
CA ARG A 281 26.36 24.11 -25.15
C ARG A 281 27.79 24.59 -25.26
#